data_b93c62e2658b339b345ee152d782624f
#
_entry.id   b93c62e2658b339b345ee152d782624f
#
_cell.length_a   1.000
_cell.length_b   1.000
_cell.length_c   1.000
_cell.angle_alpha   90.00
_cell.angle_beta   90.00
_cell.angle_gamma   90.00
#
_symmetry.space_group_name_H-M   'P 1'
#
loop_
_entity.id
_entity.type
_entity.pdbx_description
1 polymer ?
#
loop_
_entity_poly.entity_id
_entity_poly.type
_entity_poly.pdbx_seq_one_letter_code
_entity_poly.pdbx_strand_id
1 'polypeptide(L)'
;MKIVIAGGGSVGTAIATDLAERHHDIVLIEQRLDAVTKLRDLLQFPNIRVEHGDACEVKALNRADISGYDVMIAATGDDEDNLVVSWLARTHLGITRVIARVNNSRNEWLFDENWGVDVKVSIPTLITSLVDEFVEVGAVVPIMDVAQGSMEMVEVTLDSDAPVILNNSTLDELALPDVAKVVAIVRDEMPLSPSPSTTFQEHDHVLLLVKKGEHGCLNGIFTAQ
;
A
#
# COMPACT_ATOMS: atom_id res chain seq x y z
N MET A 1 1.78 -9.55 -17.72
CA MET A 1 1.06 -8.27 -17.77
C MET A 1 1.99 -7.23 -18.37
N LYS A 2 1.43 -6.18 -18.96
CA LYS A 2 2.17 -5.02 -19.48
C LYS A 2 2.11 -3.90 -18.45
N ILE A 3 3.26 -3.45 -17.98
CA ILE A 3 3.37 -2.52 -16.86
C ILE A 3 4.24 -1.31 -17.26
N VAL A 4 3.75 -0.12 -16.97
CA VAL A 4 4.53 1.11 -17.13
C VAL A 4 4.98 1.58 -15.75
N ILE A 5 6.24 1.98 -15.65
CA ILE A 5 6.81 2.56 -14.44
C ILE A 5 7.33 3.96 -14.80
N ALA A 6 6.83 4.98 -14.14
CA ALA A 6 7.33 6.35 -14.25
C ALA A 6 8.30 6.64 -13.09
N GLY A 7 9.55 6.94 -13.45
CA GLY A 7 10.65 7.21 -12.53
C GLY A 7 11.66 6.07 -12.44
N GLY A 8 12.85 6.28 -12.98
CA GLY A 8 13.99 5.35 -12.96
C GLY A 8 14.92 5.53 -11.77
N GLY A 9 14.42 6.03 -10.64
CA GLY A 9 15.16 6.08 -9.38
C GLY A 9 15.32 4.69 -8.74
N SER A 10 15.89 4.64 -7.53
CA SER A 10 16.13 3.37 -6.82
C SER A 10 14.88 2.51 -6.67
N VAL A 11 13.74 3.11 -6.33
CA VAL A 11 12.47 2.40 -6.13
C VAL A 11 11.93 1.86 -7.45
N GLY A 12 11.81 2.71 -8.49
CA GLY A 12 11.29 2.28 -9.78
C GLY A 12 12.18 1.22 -10.46
N THR A 13 13.50 1.33 -10.30
CA THR A 13 14.46 0.34 -10.80
C THR A 13 14.31 -1.01 -10.10
N ALA A 14 14.17 -1.02 -8.76
CA ALA A 14 13.95 -2.25 -8.00
C ALA A 14 12.63 -2.92 -8.40
N ILE A 15 11.54 -2.16 -8.49
CA ILE A 15 10.24 -2.66 -8.94
C ILE A 15 10.31 -3.24 -10.35
N ALA A 16 11.01 -2.54 -11.28
CA ALA A 16 11.18 -3.02 -12.65
C ALA A 16 11.91 -4.36 -12.69
N THR A 17 12.97 -4.52 -11.90
CA THR A 17 13.73 -5.76 -11.79
C THR A 17 12.86 -6.92 -11.27
N ASP A 18 12.21 -6.73 -10.12
CA ASP A 18 11.38 -7.77 -9.49
C ASP A 18 10.24 -8.23 -10.41
N LEU A 19 9.58 -7.29 -11.08
CA LEU A 19 8.49 -7.59 -11.99
C LEU A 19 8.96 -8.25 -13.30
N ALA A 20 10.15 -7.90 -13.78
CA ALA A 20 10.74 -8.54 -14.95
C ALA A 20 11.12 -9.99 -14.67
N GLU A 21 11.65 -10.32 -13.49
CA GLU A 21 11.93 -11.68 -13.04
C GLU A 21 10.64 -12.52 -12.95
N ARG A 22 9.51 -11.90 -12.70
CA ARG A 22 8.18 -12.54 -12.74
C ARG A 22 7.56 -12.56 -14.13
N HIS A 23 8.36 -12.31 -15.18
CA HIS A 23 7.97 -12.38 -16.59
C HIS A 23 6.87 -11.39 -17.00
N HIS A 24 6.85 -10.19 -16.40
CA HIS A 24 6.03 -9.08 -16.86
C HIS A 24 6.77 -8.26 -17.92
N ASP A 25 6.04 -7.66 -18.86
CA ASP A 25 6.60 -6.75 -19.86
C ASP A 25 6.60 -5.33 -19.28
N ILE A 26 7.79 -4.72 -19.18
CA ILE A 26 7.99 -3.46 -18.46
C ILE A 26 8.42 -2.35 -19.43
N VAL A 27 7.81 -1.19 -19.30
CA VAL A 27 8.34 0.08 -19.83
C VAL A 27 8.67 0.98 -18.65
N LEU A 28 9.95 1.30 -18.50
CA LEU A 28 10.46 2.23 -17.49
C LEU A 28 10.73 3.57 -18.14
N ILE A 29 10.06 4.63 -17.72
CA ILE A 29 10.22 5.99 -18.24
C ILE A 29 11.06 6.79 -17.24
N GLU A 30 12.14 7.39 -17.72
CA GLU A 30 13.04 8.24 -16.94
C GLU A 30 13.34 9.53 -17.69
N GLN A 31 13.22 10.65 -16.99
CA GLN A 31 13.38 11.98 -17.54
C GLN A 31 14.85 12.34 -17.79
N ARG A 32 15.77 11.90 -16.93
CA ARG A 32 17.18 12.26 -17.03
C ARG A 32 17.93 11.32 -17.97
N LEU A 33 18.49 11.89 -19.03
CA LEU A 33 19.20 11.15 -20.07
C LEU A 33 20.42 10.37 -19.53
N ASP A 34 21.15 10.92 -18.58
CA ASP A 34 22.29 10.25 -17.94
C ASP A 34 21.86 9.00 -17.14
N ALA A 35 20.70 9.07 -16.50
CA ALA A 35 20.10 7.94 -15.80
C ALA A 35 19.59 6.87 -16.77
N VAL A 36 18.97 7.26 -17.89
CA VAL A 36 18.50 6.32 -18.92
C VAL A 36 19.65 5.47 -19.45
N THR A 37 20.81 6.08 -19.73
CA THR A 37 21.97 5.34 -20.20
C THR A 37 22.43 4.29 -19.19
N LYS A 38 22.56 4.68 -17.93
CA LYS A 38 22.93 3.75 -16.83
C LYS A 38 21.89 2.64 -16.63
N LEU A 39 20.60 2.98 -16.73
CA LEU A 39 19.52 2.00 -16.57
C LEU A 39 19.51 0.97 -17.70
N ARG A 40 19.80 1.36 -18.94
CA ARG A 40 19.91 0.42 -20.06
C ARG A 40 21.10 -0.54 -19.91
N ASP A 41 22.18 -0.07 -19.30
CA ASP A 41 23.33 -0.94 -18.99
C ASP A 41 23.05 -1.87 -17.80
N LEU A 42 22.28 -1.40 -16.82
CA LEU A 42 21.96 -2.14 -15.59
C LEU A 42 20.84 -3.17 -15.81
N LEU A 43 19.76 -2.78 -16.48
CA LEU A 43 18.54 -3.57 -16.65
C LEU A 43 18.60 -4.38 -17.94
N GLN A 44 19.45 -5.39 -17.97
CA GLN A 44 19.64 -6.26 -19.15
C GLN A 44 18.61 -7.41 -19.19
N PHE A 45 17.33 -7.09 -19.02
CA PHE A 45 16.22 -8.02 -19.14
C PHE A 45 15.54 -7.86 -20.49
N PRO A 46 15.25 -8.95 -21.24
CA PRO A 46 14.63 -8.86 -22.57
C PRO A 46 13.21 -8.26 -22.55
N ASN A 47 12.56 -8.29 -21.39
CA ASN A 47 11.22 -7.80 -21.13
C ASN A 47 11.18 -6.43 -20.44
N ILE A 48 12.32 -5.72 -20.37
CA ILE A 48 12.39 -4.33 -19.92
C ILE A 48 12.80 -3.43 -21.08
N ARG A 49 12.02 -2.39 -21.29
CA ARG A 49 12.35 -1.30 -22.22
C ARG A 49 12.48 0.01 -21.43
N VAL A 50 13.64 0.64 -21.50
CA VAL A 50 13.91 1.93 -20.84
C VAL A 50 13.73 3.05 -21.85
N GLU A 51 12.77 3.94 -21.60
CA GLU A 51 12.43 5.08 -22.43
C GLU A 51 12.86 6.40 -21.79
N HIS A 52 13.45 7.27 -22.62
CA HIS A 52 13.79 8.63 -22.21
C HIS A 52 12.60 9.55 -22.41
N GLY A 53 12.12 10.18 -21.34
CA GLY A 53 11.05 11.16 -21.41
C GLY A 53 10.52 11.57 -20.06
N ASP A 54 9.81 12.69 -20.06
CA ASP A 54 9.03 13.15 -18.92
C ASP A 54 7.66 12.48 -18.97
N ALA A 55 7.36 11.67 -17.95
CA ALA A 55 6.06 10.96 -17.85
C ALA A 55 4.87 11.89 -17.60
N CYS A 56 5.13 13.15 -17.24
CA CYS A 56 4.10 14.19 -17.16
C CYS A 56 3.76 14.81 -18.52
N GLU A 57 4.49 14.44 -19.59
CA GLU A 57 4.25 14.92 -20.93
C GLU A 57 3.52 13.88 -21.80
N VAL A 58 2.35 14.24 -22.33
CA VAL A 58 1.56 13.39 -23.25
C VAL A 58 2.40 12.96 -24.47
N LYS A 59 3.29 13.84 -24.98
CA LYS A 59 4.16 13.50 -26.10
C LYS A 59 5.16 12.39 -25.78
N ALA A 60 5.69 12.37 -24.55
CA ALA A 60 6.61 11.33 -24.11
C ALA A 60 5.86 9.98 -23.93
N LEU A 61 4.68 10.01 -23.35
CA LEU A 61 3.82 8.84 -23.18
C LEU A 61 3.40 8.23 -24.54
N ASN A 62 3.01 9.07 -25.50
CA ASN A 62 2.67 8.61 -26.85
C ASN A 62 3.89 8.01 -27.58
N ARG A 63 5.07 8.59 -27.42
CA ARG A 63 6.32 8.08 -28.01
C ARG A 63 6.73 6.74 -27.40
N ALA A 64 6.45 6.53 -26.12
CA ALA A 64 6.72 5.28 -25.42
C ALA A 64 5.79 4.13 -25.86
N ASP A 65 4.73 4.41 -26.63
CA ASP A 65 3.78 3.44 -27.18
C ASP A 65 3.25 2.49 -26.10
N ILE A 66 2.66 3.07 -25.08
CA ILE A 66 2.18 2.37 -23.87
C ILE A 66 0.64 2.31 -23.78
N SER A 67 -0.06 2.64 -24.86
CA SER A 67 -1.51 2.48 -24.92
C SER A 67 -1.91 1.02 -24.76
N GLY A 68 -2.91 0.76 -23.94
CA GLY A 68 -3.39 -0.61 -23.66
C GLY A 68 -2.48 -1.41 -22.70
N TYR A 69 -1.61 -0.75 -21.99
CA TYR A 69 -0.93 -1.37 -20.86
C TYR A 69 -1.88 -1.59 -19.68
N ASP A 70 -1.59 -2.61 -18.85
CA ASP A 70 -2.49 -3.06 -17.79
C ASP A 70 -2.39 -2.21 -16.53
N VAL A 71 -1.15 -1.76 -16.20
CA VAL A 71 -0.84 -1.09 -14.93
C VAL A 71 0.11 0.09 -15.17
N MET A 72 -0.15 1.20 -14.49
CA MET A 72 0.80 2.30 -14.32
C MET A 72 1.29 2.34 -12.88
N ILE A 73 2.60 2.47 -12.69
CA ILE A 73 3.24 2.71 -11.41
C ILE A 73 3.92 4.07 -11.46
N ALA A 74 3.37 5.06 -10.76
CA ALA A 74 3.97 6.38 -10.60
C ALA A 74 4.91 6.33 -9.38
N ALA A 75 6.22 6.30 -9.65
CA ALA A 75 7.27 6.09 -8.64
C ALA A 75 8.40 7.11 -8.75
N THR A 76 8.08 8.33 -9.17
CA THR A 76 9.05 9.44 -9.20
C THR A 76 9.39 9.93 -7.79
N GLY A 77 10.37 10.82 -7.67
CA GLY A 77 10.72 11.46 -6.40
C GLY A 77 9.84 12.64 -6.02
N ASP A 78 8.83 12.96 -6.82
CA ASP A 78 7.99 14.14 -6.68
C ASP A 78 6.51 13.74 -6.65
N ASP A 79 5.75 14.26 -5.68
CA ASP A 79 4.35 13.88 -5.48
C ASP A 79 3.44 14.47 -6.55
N GLU A 80 3.74 15.70 -6.99
CA GLU A 80 3.01 16.39 -8.04
C GLU A 80 3.15 15.66 -9.38
N ASP A 81 4.36 15.21 -9.70
CA ASP A 81 4.62 14.37 -10.88
C ASP A 81 3.83 13.05 -10.80
N ASN A 82 3.84 12.38 -9.63
CA ASN A 82 3.11 11.12 -9.44
C ASN A 82 1.60 11.30 -9.62
N LEU A 83 1.03 12.42 -9.17
CA LEU A 83 -0.38 12.75 -9.39
C LEU A 83 -0.69 13.00 -10.87
N VAL A 84 0.14 13.80 -11.56
CA VAL A 84 -0.02 14.10 -12.99
C VAL A 84 0.08 12.81 -13.83
N VAL A 85 1.09 11.98 -13.56
CA VAL A 85 1.28 10.68 -14.23
C VAL A 85 0.05 9.78 -14.03
N SER A 86 -0.47 9.71 -12.82
CA SER A 86 -1.64 8.90 -12.48
C SER A 86 -2.89 9.38 -13.24
N TRP A 87 -3.11 10.70 -13.25
CA TRP A 87 -4.21 11.30 -13.98
C TRP A 87 -4.11 11.07 -15.49
N LEU A 88 -2.91 11.24 -16.08
CA LEU A 88 -2.68 10.97 -17.51
C LEU A 88 -2.83 9.48 -17.85
N ALA A 89 -2.39 8.58 -17.00
CA ALA A 89 -2.60 7.14 -17.17
C ALA A 89 -4.07 6.80 -17.30
N ARG A 90 -4.91 7.37 -16.45
CA ARG A 90 -6.35 7.15 -16.42
C ARG A 90 -7.06 7.80 -17.61
N THR A 91 -6.80 9.10 -17.82
CA THR A 91 -7.60 9.92 -18.74
C THR A 91 -7.11 9.89 -20.20
N HIS A 92 -5.79 9.76 -20.41
CA HIS A 92 -5.19 9.80 -21.74
C HIS A 92 -4.85 8.41 -22.28
N LEU A 93 -4.33 7.52 -21.42
CA LEU A 93 -3.89 6.18 -21.84
C LEU A 93 -4.96 5.10 -21.62
N GLY A 94 -6.00 5.38 -20.85
CA GLY A 94 -7.06 4.41 -20.52
C GLY A 94 -6.59 3.25 -19.63
N ILE A 95 -5.48 3.43 -18.91
CA ILE A 95 -4.98 2.45 -17.95
C ILE A 95 -5.87 2.46 -16.71
N THR A 96 -6.39 1.30 -16.32
CA THR A 96 -7.39 1.17 -15.26
C THR A 96 -6.84 0.78 -13.90
N ARG A 97 -5.54 0.49 -13.81
CA ARG A 97 -4.87 0.15 -12.55
C ARG A 97 -3.68 1.07 -12.37
N VAL A 98 -3.78 1.96 -11.41
CA VAL A 98 -2.76 2.97 -11.14
C VAL A 98 -2.31 2.87 -9.68
N ILE A 99 -1.02 2.62 -9.51
CA ILE A 99 -0.37 2.58 -8.20
C ILE A 99 0.53 3.81 -8.12
N ALA A 100 0.42 4.59 -7.08
CA ALA A 100 1.21 5.80 -6.92
C ALA A 100 1.98 5.81 -5.59
N ARG A 101 3.27 6.14 -5.69
CA ARG A 101 4.10 6.41 -4.54
C ARG A 101 3.79 7.80 -3.98
N VAL A 102 3.63 7.87 -2.66
CA VAL A 102 3.57 9.11 -1.90
C VAL A 102 4.93 9.32 -1.22
N ASN A 103 5.58 10.42 -1.54
CA ASN A 103 6.89 10.77 -0.96
C ASN A 103 6.73 11.52 0.36
N ASN A 104 5.71 12.39 0.45
CA ASN A 104 5.40 13.17 1.63
C ASN A 104 4.01 12.81 2.16
N SER A 105 3.93 12.27 3.36
CA SER A 105 2.66 11.85 4.00
C SER A 105 1.63 12.99 4.10
N ARG A 106 2.07 14.25 4.14
CA ARG A 106 1.16 15.41 4.13
C ARG A 106 0.36 15.55 2.83
N ASN A 107 0.85 14.97 1.73
CA ASN A 107 0.17 14.99 0.43
C ASN A 107 -0.70 13.76 0.20
N GLU A 108 -0.66 12.78 1.09
CA GLU A 108 -1.32 11.48 0.93
C GLU A 108 -2.83 11.60 0.66
N TRP A 109 -3.48 12.60 1.20
CA TRP A 109 -4.90 12.87 0.98
C TRP A 109 -5.27 13.24 -0.47
N LEU A 110 -4.29 13.73 -1.27
CA LEU A 110 -4.47 14.04 -2.69
C LEU A 110 -4.53 12.78 -3.57
N PHE A 111 -3.91 11.69 -3.12
CA PHE A 111 -3.82 10.46 -3.90
C PHE A 111 -5.10 9.64 -3.76
N ASP A 112 -6.09 10.00 -4.56
CA ASP A 112 -7.42 9.39 -4.58
C ASP A 112 -7.90 9.13 -6.01
N GLU A 113 -9.14 8.66 -6.14
CA GLU A 113 -9.78 8.37 -7.43
C GLU A 113 -9.90 9.59 -8.35
N ASN A 114 -10.00 10.81 -7.80
CA ASN A 114 -10.09 12.05 -8.59
C ASN A 114 -8.79 12.31 -9.34
N TRP A 115 -7.67 11.91 -8.77
CA TRP A 115 -6.35 11.93 -9.41
C TRP A 115 -6.03 10.63 -10.17
N GLY A 116 -7.00 9.71 -10.26
CA GLY A 116 -6.86 8.46 -11.00
C GLY A 116 -6.03 7.40 -10.28
N VAL A 117 -5.82 7.53 -8.98
CA VAL A 117 -5.04 6.58 -8.17
C VAL A 117 -5.95 5.51 -7.58
N ASP A 118 -5.62 4.24 -7.81
CA ASP A 118 -6.32 3.11 -7.18
C ASP A 118 -5.64 2.68 -5.88
N VAL A 119 -4.31 2.70 -5.88
CA VAL A 119 -3.52 2.32 -4.71
C VAL A 119 -2.42 3.34 -4.48
N LYS A 120 -2.39 3.94 -3.31
CA LYS A 120 -1.31 4.80 -2.87
C LYS A 120 -0.39 4.07 -1.90
N VAL A 121 0.90 4.34 -1.99
CA VAL A 121 1.92 3.74 -1.11
C VAL A 121 2.79 4.84 -0.52
N SER A 122 2.65 5.07 0.77
CA SER A 122 3.46 6.01 1.55
C SER A 122 4.46 5.24 2.41
N ILE A 123 5.72 5.24 2.03
CA ILE A 123 6.77 4.61 2.83
C ILE A 123 6.93 5.27 4.21
N PRO A 124 6.92 6.62 4.32
CA PRO A 124 6.97 7.25 5.64
C PRO A 124 5.82 6.81 6.56
N THR A 125 4.58 6.81 6.05
CA THR A 125 3.42 6.38 6.83
C THR A 125 3.55 4.93 7.27
N LEU A 126 3.96 4.04 6.36
CA LEU A 126 4.15 2.62 6.67
C LEU A 126 5.19 2.41 7.76
N ILE A 127 6.35 3.09 7.68
CA ILE A 127 7.39 2.97 8.70
C ILE A 127 6.90 3.52 10.04
N THR A 128 6.19 4.66 10.04
CA THR A 128 5.66 5.25 11.27
C THR A 128 4.67 4.29 11.94
N SER A 129 3.74 3.71 11.18
CA SER A 129 2.78 2.72 11.71
C SER A 129 3.49 1.52 12.33
N LEU A 130 4.54 1.00 11.68
CA LEU A 130 5.32 -0.10 12.25
C LEU A 130 6.06 0.31 13.54
N VAL A 131 6.55 1.55 13.62
CA VAL A 131 7.16 2.06 14.86
C VAL A 131 6.13 2.18 15.97
N ASP A 132 4.95 2.71 15.66
CA ASP A 132 3.84 2.83 16.62
C ASP A 132 3.44 1.44 17.16
N GLU A 133 3.37 0.42 16.29
CA GLU A 133 3.14 -0.98 16.69
C GLU A 133 4.18 -1.50 17.70
N PHE A 134 5.46 -1.16 17.51
CA PHE A 134 6.53 -1.59 18.44
C PHE A 134 6.56 -0.79 19.75
N VAL A 135 6.04 0.42 19.76
CA VAL A 135 6.17 1.35 20.91
C VAL A 135 4.90 1.40 21.75
N GLU A 136 3.74 1.26 21.14
CA GLU A 136 2.44 1.39 21.81
C GLU A 136 1.75 0.03 21.93
N VAL A 137 2.07 -0.72 23.00
CA VAL A 137 1.26 -1.87 23.41
C VAL A 137 -0.12 -1.36 23.80
N GLY A 138 -1.18 -1.98 23.26
CA GLY A 138 -2.55 -1.57 23.54
C GLY A 138 -3.13 -0.49 22.60
N ALA A 139 -2.42 -0.10 21.53
CA ALA A 139 -2.97 0.80 20.51
C ALA A 139 -3.54 0.03 19.31
N VAL A 140 -4.53 0.63 18.63
CA VAL A 140 -5.04 0.16 17.34
C VAL A 140 -4.19 0.76 16.23
N VAL A 141 -3.32 -0.04 15.61
CA VAL A 141 -2.32 0.42 14.63
C VAL A 141 -2.75 0.00 13.21
N PRO A 142 -2.99 0.95 12.30
CA PRO A 142 -3.24 0.62 10.88
C PRO A 142 -1.92 0.18 10.22
N ILE A 143 -1.92 -1.02 9.61
CA ILE A 143 -0.74 -1.58 8.95
C ILE A 143 -0.73 -1.23 7.46
N MET A 144 -1.83 -1.51 6.76
CA MET A 144 -1.89 -1.31 5.31
C MET A 144 -3.31 -1.27 4.76
N ASP A 145 -3.47 -0.56 3.63
CA ASP A 145 -4.70 -0.60 2.85
C ASP A 145 -4.80 -1.92 2.07
N VAL A 146 -5.99 -2.49 2.03
CA VAL A 146 -6.32 -3.70 1.28
C VAL A 146 -7.63 -3.52 0.50
N ALA A 147 -7.99 -4.51 -0.31
CA ALA A 147 -9.21 -4.48 -1.12
C ALA A 147 -9.34 -3.19 -1.96
N GLN A 148 -8.25 -2.83 -2.67
CA GLN A 148 -8.17 -1.61 -3.50
C GLN A 148 -8.41 -0.31 -2.70
N GLY A 149 -7.97 -0.27 -1.44
CA GLY A 149 -8.06 0.90 -0.59
C GLY A 149 -9.43 1.12 0.08
N SER A 150 -10.38 0.19 -0.08
CA SER A 150 -11.69 0.28 0.59
C SER A 150 -11.68 -0.21 2.03
N MET A 151 -10.70 -1.02 2.37
CA MET A 151 -10.49 -1.60 3.70
C MET A 151 -9.06 -1.31 4.16
N GLU A 152 -8.86 -1.34 5.46
CA GLU A 152 -7.54 -1.31 6.08
C GLU A 152 -7.35 -2.53 6.98
N MET A 153 -6.15 -3.06 6.99
CA MET A 153 -5.74 -4.05 7.97
C MET A 153 -5.15 -3.32 9.16
N VAL A 154 -5.63 -3.65 10.34
CA VAL A 154 -5.15 -3.09 11.59
C VAL A 154 -4.69 -4.19 12.53
N GLU A 155 -3.76 -3.87 13.40
CA GLU A 155 -3.27 -4.75 14.46
C GLU A 155 -3.48 -4.10 15.81
N VAL A 156 -3.77 -4.92 16.80
CA VAL A 156 -3.81 -4.53 18.21
C VAL A 156 -3.06 -5.57 19.01
N THR A 157 -2.01 -5.15 19.71
CA THR A 157 -1.35 -5.97 20.73
C THR A 157 -2.07 -5.77 22.06
N LEU A 158 -2.64 -6.82 22.61
CA LEU A 158 -3.46 -6.71 23.82
C LEU A 158 -2.61 -6.54 25.08
N ASP A 159 -2.95 -5.53 25.86
CA ASP A 159 -2.41 -5.32 27.21
C ASP A 159 -3.32 -5.97 28.26
N SER A 160 -2.80 -6.21 29.45
CA SER A 160 -3.51 -6.82 30.59
C SER A 160 -4.76 -6.05 31.01
N ASP A 161 -4.82 -4.75 30.74
CA ASP A 161 -5.95 -3.87 31.07
C ASP A 161 -6.92 -3.67 29.90
N ALA A 162 -6.70 -4.35 28.76
CA ALA A 162 -7.63 -4.33 27.64
C ALA A 162 -9.03 -4.82 28.08
N PRO A 163 -10.11 -4.08 27.73
CA PRO A 163 -11.47 -4.44 28.15
C PRO A 163 -11.87 -5.85 27.78
N VAL A 164 -11.44 -6.35 26.62
CA VAL A 164 -11.70 -7.71 26.16
C VAL A 164 -11.10 -8.78 27.09
N ILE A 165 -9.95 -8.49 27.70
CA ILE A 165 -9.28 -9.38 28.67
C ILE A 165 -9.95 -9.26 30.03
N LEU A 166 -10.14 -8.04 30.54
CA LEU A 166 -10.74 -7.79 31.84
C LEU A 166 -12.15 -8.40 31.97
N ASN A 167 -12.91 -8.37 30.88
CA ASN A 167 -14.25 -8.96 30.83
C ASN A 167 -14.24 -10.45 30.51
N ASN A 168 -13.08 -11.05 30.23
CA ASN A 168 -12.94 -12.44 29.76
C ASN A 168 -13.90 -12.77 28.60
N SER A 169 -14.04 -11.82 27.67
CA SER A 169 -14.98 -11.93 26.56
C SER A 169 -14.52 -12.95 25.53
N THR A 170 -15.47 -13.69 24.97
CA THR A 170 -15.23 -14.48 23.77
C THR A 170 -15.45 -13.64 22.52
N LEU A 171 -14.94 -14.09 21.37
CA LEU A 171 -15.11 -13.36 20.09
C LEU A 171 -16.60 -13.14 19.75
N ASP A 172 -17.47 -14.09 20.05
CA ASP A 172 -18.92 -13.99 19.80
C ASP A 172 -19.61 -12.96 20.71
N GLU A 173 -19.06 -12.74 21.89
CA GLU A 173 -19.58 -11.76 22.86
C GLU A 173 -19.10 -10.33 22.57
N LEU A 174 -18.08 -10.17 21.69
CA LEU A 174 -17.63 -8.87 21.30
C LEU A 174 -18.65 -8.18 20.39
N ALA A 175 -19.14 -7.04 20.83
CA ALA A 175 -19.98 -6.16 20.01
C ALA A 175 -19.13 -5.43 18.94
N LEU A 176 -18.48 -6.22 18.06
CA LEU A 176 -17.73 -5.64 16.95
C LEU A 176 -18.69 -4.94 15.99
N PRO A 177 -18.37 -3.72 15.56
CA PRO A 177 -19.13 -3.04 14.51
C PRO A 177 -19.14 -3.86 13.21
N ASP A 178 -20.22 -3.75 12.43
CA ASP A 178 -20.33 -4.45 11.12
C ASP A 178 -19.20 -4.11 10.14
N VAL A 179 -18.54 -2.97 10.34
CA VAL A 179 -17.42 -2.49 9.54
C VAL A 179 -16.08 -3.15 9.89
N ALA A 180 -16.04 -3.99 10.95
CA ALA A 180 -14.81 -4.62 11.44
C ALA A 180 -14.96 -6.13 11.62
N LYS A 181 -13.90 -6.90 11.30
CA LYS A 181 -13.84 -8.34 11.50
C LYS A 181 -12.45 -8.76 11.98
N VAL A 182 -12.39 -9.61 13.01
CA VAL A 182 -11.14 -10.27 13.39
C VAL A 182 -10.80 -11.32 12.33
N VAL A 183 -9.60 -11.24 11.79
CA VAL A 183 -9.11 -12.11 10.72
C VAL A 183 -8.19 -13.19 11.25
N ALA A 184 -7.31 -12.83 12.18
CA ALA A 184 -6.39 -13.76 12.81
C ALA A 184 -6.02 -13.26 14.21
N ILE A 185 -5.52 -14.16 15.02
CA ILE A 185 -4.89 -13.86 16.32
C ILE A 185 -3.54 -14.56 16.29
N VAL A 186 -2.49 -13.87 16.67
CA VAL A 186 -1.17 -14.48 16.87
C VAL A 186 -0.91 -14.52 18.36
N ARG A 187 -0.67 -15.73 18.89
CA ARG A 187 -0.37 -16.00 20.30
C ARG A 187 0.87 -16.87 20.37
N ASP A 188 1.84 -16.48 21.18
CA ASP A 188 3.11 -17.22 21.32
C ASP A 188 3.76 -17.53 19.96
N GLU A 189 3.80 -16.54 19.06
CA GLU A 189 4.31 -16.65 17.68
C GLU A 189 3.53 -17.63 16.77
N MET A 190 2.36 -18.12 17.22
CA MET A 190 1.55 -19.07 16.45
C MET A 190 0.22 -18.44 16.01
N PRO A 191 -0.12 -18.56 14.70
CA PRO A 191 -1.40 -18.04 14.21
C PRO A 191 -2.56 -18.92 14.67
N LEU A 192 -3.59 -18.28 15.23
CA LEU A 192 -4.85 -18.90 15.61
C LEU A 192 -5.95 -18.43 14.66
N SER A 193 -6.75 -19.38 14.17
CA SER A 193 -7.97 -19.05 13.45
C SER A 193 -9.06 -18.65 14.45
N PRO A 194 -9.65 -17.44 14.34
CA PRO A 194 -10.70 -17.01 15.22
C PRO A 194 -11.93 -17.92 15.14
N SER A 195 -12.50 -18.27 16.29
CA SER A 195 -13.77 -18.99 16.40
C SER A 195 -14.69 -18.24 17.37
N PRO A 196 -16.01 -18.46 17.34
CA PRO A 196 -16.94 -17.80 18.27
C PRO A 196 -16.54 -17.92 19.75
N SER A 197 -15.97 -19.06 20.14
CA SER A 197 -15.53 -19.35 21.52
C SER A 197 -14.09 -18.93 21.82
N THR A 198 -13.40 -18.28 20.90
CA THR A 198 -12.02 -17.82 21.12
C THR A 198 -12.01 -16.72 22.18
N THR A 199 -11.22 -16.91 23.23
CA THR A 199 -10.93 -15.92 24.27
C THR A 199 -9.61 -15.24 23.97
N PHE A 200 -9.43 -14.03 24.49
CA PHE A 200 -8.24 -13.22 24.29
C PHE A 200 -7.33 -13.29 25.51
N GLN A 201 -6.03 -13.14 25.27
CA GLN A 201 -4.99 -13.15 26.30
C GLN A 201 -4.08 -11.94 26.16
N GLU A 202 -3.43 -11.58 27.23
CA GLU A 202 -2.37 -10.58 27.22
C GLU A 202 -1.28 -10.99 26.20
N HIS A 203 -0.77 -10.00 25.47
CA HIS A 203 0.19 -10.16 24.36
C HIS A 203 -0.35 -10.88 23.11
N ASP A 204 -1.65 -11.14 23.01
CA ASP A 204 -2.23 -11.53 21.73
C ASP A 204 -2.09 -10.38 20.72
N HIS A 205 -1.61 -10.69 19.52
CA HIS A 205 -1.67 -9.79 18.38
C HIS A 205 -2.96 -10.07 17.61
N VAL A 206 -3.91 -9.18 17.68
CA VAL A 206 -5.21 -9.31 17.02
C VAL A 206 -5.20 -8.57 15.71
N LEU A 207 -5.30 -9.30 14.59
CA LEU A 207 -5.38 -8.75 13.24
C LEU A 207 -6.85 -8.58 12.85
N LEU A 208 -7.22 -7.36 12.46
CA LEU A 208 -8.57 -7.03 12.04
C LEU A 208 -8.58 -6.43 10.63
N LEU A 209 -9.66 -6.68 9.92
CA LEU A 209 -10.01 -5.99 8.69
C LEU A 209 -11.11 -4.98 9.01
N VAL A 210 -10.86 -3.71 8.72
CA VAL A 210 -11.77 -2.60 9.07
C VAL A 210 -12.04 -1.75 7.83
N LYS A 211 -13.22 -1.19 7.71
CA LYS A 211 -13.51 -0.22 6.69
C LYS A 211 -12.61 1.00 6.86
N LYS A 212 -12.03 1.47 5.76
CA LYS A 212 -11.04 2.54 5.78
C LYS A 212 -11.51 3.78 6.54
N GLY A 213 -10.65 4.24 7.47
CA GLY A 213 -10.91 5.41 8.33
C GLY A 213 -11.83 5.13 9.52
N GLU A 214 -12.30 3.90 9.71
CA GLU A 214 -13.23 3.52 10.79
C GLU A 214 -12.53 2.77 11.94
N HIS A 215 -11.19 2.62 11.94
CA HIS A 215 -10.45 1.87 12.96
C HIS A 215 -10.63 2.41 14.38
N GLY A 216 -10.94 3.71 14.52
CA GLY A 216 -11.24 4.30 15.83
C GLY A 216 -12.43 3.63 16.58
N CYS A 217 -13.30 2.89 15.86
CA CYS A 217 -14.40 2.15 16.48
C CYS A 217 -13.93 0.96 17.33
N LEU A 218 -12.68 0.54 17.21
CA LEU A 218 -12.08 -0.56 17.97
C LEU A 218 -11.55 -0.10 19.33
N ASN A 219 -11.33 1.21 19.50
CA ASN A 219 -10.96 1.78 20.78
C ASN A 219 -12.08 1.50 21.81
N GLY A 220 -11.70 1.16 23.03
CA GLY A 220 -12.65 0.78 24.08
C GLY A 220 -13.15 -0.68 24.01
N ILE A 221 -12.83 -1.41 22.93
CA ILE A 221 -13.02 -2.88 22.86
C ILE A 221 -11.67 -3.54 23.19
N PHE A 222 -10.63 -3.12 22.50
CA PHE A 222 -9.30 -3.72 22.57
C PHE A 222 -8.29 -2.88 23.33
N THR A 223 -8.54 -1.57 23.51
CA THR A 223 -7.62 -0.65 24.19
C THR A 223 -8.27 -0.07 25.44
N ALA A 224 -7.49 0.06 26.52
CA ALA A 224 -7.90 0.87 27.67
C ALA A 224 -7.99 2.35 27.25
N GLN A 225 -9.01 3.09 27.74
CA GLN A 225 -9.18 4.51 27.46
C GLN A 225 -8.14 5.34 28.20
#